data_e65d502d44dbba57344fd8c6c4153252
#
_entry.id   e65d502d44dbba57344fd8c6c4153252
#
_cell.length_a   1.000
_cell.length_b   1.000
_cell.length_c   1.000
_cell.angle_alpha   90.00
_cell.angle_beta   90.00
_cell.angle_gamma   90.00
#
_symmetry.space_group_name_H-M   'P 1'
#
loop_
_entity.id
_entity.type
_entity.pdbx_description
1 polymer ?
#
loop_
_entity_poly.entity_id
_entity_poly.type
_entity_poly.pdbx_seq_one_letter_code
_entity_poly.pdbx_strand_id
1 'polypeptide(L)'
;LLLSGGDINTGVPESDLQDAEPDFRGMNLVGYDAMAIGNHEFDNPLTVLRQQEKWAKFPLLSANIYQKSTGERLFKPWALFKRQDLKIAVIGLTTDDTAKLGNPENFTDIEFRKPADEAKLVIQELQQTEKPDIIIAATHMGHYDNGDHGSNAPGDVEMARALPAGSLAMIVGGHSQDPVCMAAENKKQVDYVPGTPCKPDQQNGIWIVQAHEWGKYVGRADFEFRNGEMKMVNYQLIPVNLKKKVTWEDGKSERVLYTPEIAENQQMISLLSPFQNKGKAQLEVKIGETNGRLEGDRDKVRFVQTNMGRLILAAQMDRTGADFAVMSGGGIRDSIEAGDISYKNVLKVQPFGNVVVYADMTGKEVIDYLTAVAQMKPDSGAYPQFANVSFVAKGGKLDDLKIKGEPVDPAKTYRMATLNFNATGGDGYPRLDNKPGYVNTGFIDAEVLKAYIQKSSPLDVSVYEPKGEVSWQ
;
A
#
# COMPACT_ATOMS: atom_id res chain seq x y z
N LEU A 1 -13.49 -9.11 -20.33
CA LEU A 1 -13.69 -8.81 -18.91
C LEU A 1 -12.78 -7.65 -18.51
N LEU A 2 -13.29 -6.75 -17.66
CA LEU A 2 -12.52 -5.70 -17.00
C LEU A 2 -12.42 -6.03 -15.50
N LEU A 3 -11.20 -6.27 -15.01
CA LEU A 3 -10.92 -6.73 -13.66
C LEU A 3 -10.05 -5.72 -12.91
N SER A 4 -10.26 -5.59 -11.59
CA SER A 4 -9.40 -4.83 -10.70
C SER A 4 -8.66 -5.76 -9.74
N GLY A 5 -7.38 -5.48 -9.52
CA GLY A 5 -6.54 -6.17 -8.52
C GLY A 5 -6.76 -5.67 -7.08
N GLY A 6 -7.75 -4.83 -6.79
CA GLY A 6 -8.03 -4.33 -5.44
C GLY A 6 -7.29 -3.04 -5.06
N ASP A 7 -7.36 -2.69 -3.79
CA ASP A 7 -6.85 -1.45 -3.18
C ASP A 7 -7.47 -0.20 -3.82
N ILE A 8 -8.79 -0.09 -3.68
CA ILE A 8 -9.54 1.10 -4.10
C ILE A 8 -9.53 2.16 -3.00
N ASN A 9 -9.43 1.73 -1.74
CA ASN A 9 -9.31 2.62 -0.59
C ASN A 9 -7.89 3.18 -0.48
N THR A 10 -7.80 4.31 0.18
CA THR A 10 -6.57 4.96 0.66
C THR A 10 -5.68 5.53 -0.45
N GLY A 11 -5.53 6.85 -0.42
CA GLY A 11 -4.60 7.58 -1.29
C GLY A 11 -5.12 8.90 -1.82
N VAL A 12 -6.43 9.07 -2.01
CA VAL A 12 -7.05 10.32 -2.44
C VAL A 12 -7.97 10.84 -1.33
N PRO A 13 -7.54 11.83 -0.52
CA PRO A 13 -8.30 12.28 0.65
C PRO A 13 -9.74 12.68 0.36
N GLU A 14 -10.03 13.24 -0.83
CA GLU A 14 -11.40 13.57 -1.24
C GLU A 14 -12.29 12.34 -1.37
N SER A 15 -11.72 11.21 -1.76
CA SER A 15 -12.40 9.93 -1.82
C SER A 15 -12.44 9.24 -0.46
N ASP A 16 -11.31 9.21 0.23
CA ASP A 16 -11.14 8.53 1.53
C ASP A 16 -12.13 9.07 2.57
N LEU A 17 -12.33 10.40 2.65
CA LEU A 17 -13.34 11.04 3.51
C LEU A 17 -14.80 10.69 3.14
N GLN A 18 -15.02 9.98 2.05
CA GLN A 18 -16.32 9.54 1.56
C GLN A 18 -16.36 8.02 1.37
N ASP A 19 -15.52 7.30 2.13
CA ASP A 19 -15.46 5.84 2.14
C ASP A 19 -15.25 5.23 0.74
N ALA A 20 -14.53 5.93 -0.17
CA ALA A 20 -14.32 5.58 -1.57
C ALA A 20 -15.62 5.44 -2.41
N GLU A 21 -16.74 6.00 -1.98
CA GLU A 21 -17.98 5.97 -2.77
C GLU A 21 -17.78 6.48 -4.21
N PRO A 22 -17.07 7.63 -4.46
CA PRO A 22 -16.85 8.11 -5.83
C PRO A 22 -16.12 7.09 -6.71
N ASP A 23 -15.16 6.33 -6.16
CA ASP A 23 -14.42 5.32 -6.92
C ASP A 23 -15.32 4.16 -7.34
N PHE A 24 -16.10 3.58 -6.41
CA PHE A 24 -17.06 2.51 -6.76
C PHE A 24 -18.12 2.97 -7.76
N ARG A 25 -18.59 4.22 -7.65
CA ARG A 25 -19.50 4.83 -8.63
C ARG A 25 -18.84 4.99 -10.00
N GLY A 26 -17.58 5.45 -10.00
CA GLY A 26 -16.77 5.56 -11.23
C GLY A 26 -16.52 4.20 -11.87
N MET A 27 -16.13 3.19 -11.11
CA MET A 27 -15.92 1.82 -11.58
C MET A 27 -17.21 1.22 -12.20
N ASN A 28 -18.38 1.50 -11.61
CA ASN A 28 -19.66 1.11 -12.20
C ASN A 28 -19.90 1.75 -13.56
N LEU A 29 -19.53 3.05 -13.72
CA LEU A 29 -19.69 3.75 -14.98
C LEU A 29 -18.71 3.24 -16.05
N VAL A 30 -17.50 2.89 -15.67
CA VAL A 30 -16.49 2.25 -16.54
C VAL A 30 -16.92 0.85 -16.95
N GLY A 31 -17.67 0.14 -16.10
CA GLY A 31 -18.17 -1.20 -16.36
C GLY A 31 -17.22 -2.31 -15.94
N TYR A 32 -16.65 -2.20 -14.74
CA TYR A 32 -15.89 -3.31 -14.15
C TYR A 32 -16.75 -4.55 -13.99
N ASP A 33 -16.19 -5.72 -14.28
CA ASP A 33 -16.85 -7.03 -14.16
C ASP A 33 -16.63 -7.66 -12.78
N ALA A 34 -15.44 -7.53 -12.21
CA ALA A 34 -15.10 -8.01 -10.86
C ALA A 34 -13.87 -7.29 -10.29
N MET A 35 -13.68 -7.41 -8.97
CA MET A 35 -12.54 -6.87 -8.25
C MET A 35 -12.07 -7.88 -7.20
N ALA A 36 -10.75 -8.08 -7.09
CA ALA A 36 -10.15 -8.71 -5.90
C ALA A 36 -10.20 -7.73 -4.72
N ILE A 37 -10.38 -8.24 -3.52
CA ILE A 37 -10.27 -7.44 -2.30
C ILE A 37 -8.77 -7.29 -1.98
N GLY A 38 -8.29 -6.05 -1.79
CA GLY A 38 -6.93 -5.75 -1.38
C GLY A 38 -6.80 -5.56 0.13
N ASN A 39 -5.59 -5.25 0.60
CA ASN A 39 -5.34 -5.01 2.02
C ASN A 39 -5.88 -3.64 2.48
N HIS A 40 -5.87 -2.62 1.63
CA HIS A 40 -6.40 -1.30 1.96
C HIS A 40 -7.93 -1.23 2.05
N GLU A 41 -8.66 -2.23 1.57
CA GLU A 41 -10.09 -2.37 1.86
C GLU A 41 -10.38 -2.58 3.36
N PHE A 42 -9.35 -2.91 4.16
CA PHE A 42 -9.43 -3.09 5.61
C PHE A 42 -8.78 -1.95 6.41
N ASP A 43 -8.39 -0.85 5.79
CA ASP A 43 -7.94 0.36 6.51
C ASP A 43 -9.08 0.95 7.35
N ASN A 44 -10.31 0.75 6.90
CA ASN A 44 -11.54 1.06 7.63
C ASN A 44 -12.19 -0.22 8.21
N PRO A 45 -13.10 -0.08 9.19
CA PRO A 45 -13.85 -1.22 9.71
C PRO A 45 -14.62 -1.97 8.61
N LEU A 46 -14.81 -3.28 8.79
CA LEU A 46 -15.53 -4.16 7.85
C LEU A 46 -16.91 -3.62 7.43
N THR A 47 -17.57 -2.81 8.28
CA THR A 47 -18.85 -2.17 7.95
C THR A 47 -18.75 -1.20 6.78
N VAL A 48 -17.61 -0.54 6.59
CA VAL A 48 -17.35 0.33 5.43
C VAL A 48 -17.22 -0.52 4.17
N LEU A 49 -16.43 -1.59 4.20
CA LEU A 49 -16.29 -2.51 3.06
C LEU A 49 -17.64 -3.13 2.67
N ARG A 50 -18.49 -3.50 3.66
CA ARG A 50 -19.86 -3.95 3.40
C ARG A 50 -20.75 -2.89 2.76
N GLN A 51 -20.51 -1.62 3.03
CA GLN A 51 -21.20 -0.53 2.35
C GLN A 51 -20.68 -0.34 0.91
N GLN A 52 -19.38 -0.49 0.68
CA GLN A 52 -18.77 -0.46 -0.64
C GLN A 52 -19.29 -1.59 -1.55
N GLU A 53 -19.48 -2.79 -1.01
CA GLU A 53 -20.13 -3.89 -1.73
C GLU A 53 -21.55 -3.53 -2.23
N LYS A 54 -22.28 -2.69 -1.48
CA LYS A 54 -23.63 -2.24 -1.92
C LYS A 54 -23.57 -1.17 -3.01
N TRP A 55 -22.52 -0.37 -3.04
CA TRP A 55 -22.31 0.63 -4.10
C TRP A 55 -21.81 -0.02 -5.40
N ALA A 56 -21.00 -1.06 -5.30
CA ALA A 56 -20.49 -1.80 -6.44
C ALA A 56 -21.63 -2.55 -7.17
N LYS A 57 -21.63 -2.47 -8.53
CA LYS A 57 -22.50 -3.28 -9.40
C LYS A 57 -21.81 -4.53 -9.91
N PHE A 58 -20.63 -4.81 -9.40
CA PHE A 58 -19.78 -5.96 -9.70
C PHE A 58 -19.38 -6.64 -8.39
N PRO A 59 -19.07 -7.94 -8.40
CA PRO A 59 -18.68 -8.66 -7.19
C PRO A 59 -17.26 -8.25 -6.73
N LEU A 60 -17.12 -8.07 -5.42
CA LEU A 60 -15.85 -8.05 -4.71
C LEU A 60 -15.56 -9.49 -4.31
N LEU A 61 -14.38 -10.00 -4.69
CA LEU A 61 -14.05 -11.42 -4.59
C LEU A 61 -12.85 -11.66 -3.66
N SER A 62 -12.96 -12.61 -2.75
CA SER A 62 -11.83 -13.22 -2.06
C SER A 62 -12.15 -14.61 -1.55
N ALA A 63 -11.38 -15.59 -1.97
CA ALA A 63 -11.56 -16.98 -1.57
C ALA A 63 -10.92 -17.31 -0.22
N ASN A 64 -9.97 -16.50 0.24
CA ASN A 64 -9.12 -16.80 1.40
C ASN A 64 -9.37 -15.92 2.63
N ILE A 65 -10.44 -15.13 2.64
CA ILE A 65 -10.85 -14.33 3.81
C ILE A 65 -12.00 -15.02 4.52
N TYR A 66 -11.81 -15.32 5.82
CA TYR A 66 -12.75 -16.09 6.63
C TYR A 66 -13.13 -15.34 7.91
N GLN A 67 -14.35 -15.59 8.37
CA GLN A 67 -14.75 -15.21 9.71
C GLN A 67 -14.26 -16.27 10.72
N LYS A 68 -13.42 -15.88 11.68
CA LYS A 68 -12.85 -16.81 12.68
C LYS A 68 -13.91 -17.52 13.51
N SER A 69 -14.94 -16.77 13.93
CA SER A 69 -16.00 -17.28 14.81
C SER A 69 -16.90 -18.34 14.16
N THR A 70 -17.08 -18.32 12.84
CA THR A 70 -17.92 -19.26 12.10
C THR A 70 -17.14 -20.25 11.25
N GLY A 71 -15.92 -19.91 10.86
CA GLY A 71 -15.13 -20.66 9.88
C GLY A 71 -15.64 -20.54 8.45
N GLU A 72 -16.56 -19.62 8.17
CA GLU A 72 -17.13 -19.39 6.84
C GLU A 72 -16.36 -18.29 6.08
N ARG A 73 -16.35 -18.37 4.74
CA ARG A 73 -15.81 -17.30 3.90
C ARG A 73 -16.62 -16.02 4.05
N LEU A 74 -15.94 -14.90 4.25
CA LEU A 74 -16.57 -13.58 4.37
C LEU A 74 -17.07 -13.04 3.02
N PHE A 75 -16.44 -13.42 1.91
CA PHE A 75 -16.73 -12.91 0.59
C PHE A 75 -16.95 -14.06 -0.39
N LYS A 76 -17.54 -13.72 -1.56
CA LYS A 76 -17.65 -14.68 -2.66
C LYS A 76 -16.27 -15.11 -3.11
N PRO A 77 -15.97 -16.40 -3.20
CA PRO A 77 -14.65 -16.87 -3.66
C PRO A 77 -14.44 -16.65 -5.15
N TRP A 78 -15.50 -16.67 -5.94
CA TRP A 78 -15.50 -16.54 -7.39
C TRP A 78 -16.80 -16.01 -7.95
N ALA A 79 -16.77 -15.59 -9.23
CA ALA A 79 -17.95 -15.25 -10.03
C ALA A 79 -17.82 -15.85 -11.43
N LEU A 80 -18.99 -16.13 -12.05
CA LEU A 80 -19.08 -16.67 -13.41
C LEU A 80 -19.51 -15.60 -14.39
N PHE A 81 -18.88 -15.61 -15.54
CA PHE A 81 -19.17 -14.71 -16.65
C PHE A 81 -19.36 -15.50 -17.95
N LYS A 82 -20.36 -15.14 -18.72
CA LYS A 82 -20.52 -15.64 -20.08
C LYS A 82 -20.03 -14.58 -21.06
N ARG A 83 -19.10 -14.96 -21.92
CA ARG A 83 -18.62 -14.11 -23.03
C ARG A 83 -18.60 -14.96 -24.29
N GLN A 84 -19.38 -14.52 -25.29
CA GLN A 84 -19.71 -15.37 -26.43
C GLN A 84 -20.25 -16.72 -25.97
N ASP A 85 -19.65 -17.83 -26.34
CA ASP A 85 -20.05 -19.18 -25.93
C ASP A 85 -19.20 -19.73 -24.77
N LEU A 86 -18.28 -18.92 -24.21
CA LEU A 86 -17.38 -19.34 -23.14
C LEU A 86 -17.93 -19.02 -21.76
N LYS A 87 -17.83 -19.98 -20.85
CA LYS A 87 -18.07 -19.86 -19.42
C LYS A 87 -16.74 -19.57 -18.72
N ILE A 88 -16.58 -18.36 -18.20
CA ILE A 88 -15.34 -17.89 -17.57
C ILE A 88 -15.58 -17.75 -16.06
N ALA A 89 -14.77 -18.41 -15.24
CA ALA A 89 -14.74 -18.18 -13.81
C ALA A 89 -13.63 -17.19 -13.45
N VAL A 90 -13.94 -16.24 -12.55
CA VAL A 90 -12.95 -15.35 -11.95
C VAL A 90 -12.89 -15.63 -10.46
N ILE A 91 -11.74 -16.04 -9.94
CA ILE A 91 -11.46 -16.27 -8.52
C ILE A 91 -10.85 -14.99 -7.94
N GLY A 92 -11.22 -14.59 -6.70
CA GLY A 92 -10.54 -13.53 -5.97
C GLY A 92 -9.57 -14.08 -4.93
N LEU A 93 -8.41 -13.45 -4.74
CA LEU A 93 -7.45 -13.80 -3.69
C LEU A 93 -6.77 -12.55 -3.13
N THR A 94 -6.55 -12.55 -1.82
CA THR A 94 -5.96 -11.43 -1.06
C THR A 94 -4.70 -11.93 -0.35
N THR A 95 -3.66 -11.10 -0.25
CA THR A 95 -2.44 -11.46 0.49
C THR A 95 -2.76 -11.82 1.95
N ASP A 96 -2.17 -12.90 2.45
CA ASP A 96 -2.33 -13.32 3.85
C ASP A 96 -1.57 -12.45 4.85
N ASP A 97 -0.73 -11.53 4.37
CA ASP A 97 -0.12 -10.49 5.21
C ASP A 97 -1.08 -9.36 5.60
N THR A 98 -2.28 -9.27 5.02
CA THR A 98 -3.23 -8.16 5.23
C THR A 98 -3.42 -7.81 6.71
N ALA A 99 -3.57 -8.81 7.60
CA ALA A 99 -3.71 -8.56 9.04
C ALA A 99 -2.47 -7.96 9.71
N LYS A 100 -1.29 -8.01 9.06
CA LYS A 100 -0.06 -7.39 9.53
C LYS A 100 0.14 -5.98 8.99
N LEU A 101 -0.60 -5.62 7.94
CA LEU A 101 -0.45 -4.38 7.18
C LEU A 101 -1.44 -3.29 7.59
N GLY A 102 -2.40 -3.57 8.46
CA GLY A 102 -3.45 -2.64 8.87
C GLY A 102 -3.70 -2.59 10.38
N ASN A 103 -4.71 -1.81 10.77
CA ASN A 103 -5.10 -1.67 12.18
C ASN A 103 -5.63 -3.01 12.72
N PRO A 104 -5.01 -3.59 13.78
CA PRO A 104 -5.43 -4.88 14.34
C PRO A 104 -6.88 -4.94 14.80
N GLU A 105 -7.47 -3.81 15.19
CA GLU A 105 -8.88 -3.75 15.62
C GLU A 105 -9.84 -4.15 14.50
N ASN A 106 -9.45 -3.90 13.25
CA ASN A 106 -10.24 -4.27 12.08
C ASN A 106 -10.22 -5.78 11.78
N PHE A 107 -9.33 -6.55 12.42
CA PHE A 107 -9.10 -7.98 12.13
C PHE A 107 -9.46 -8.93 13.28
N THR A 108 -10.15 -8.47 14.30
CA THR A 108 -10.44 -9.27 15.51
C THR A 108 -11.13 -10.60 15.20
N ASP A 109 -12.07 -10.61 14.24
CA ASP A 109 -12.81 -11.82 13.80
C ASP A 109 -12.54 -12.19 12.34
N ILE A 110 -11.40 -11.73 11.75
CA ILE A 110 -11.03 -12.00 10.36
C ILE A 110 -9.75 -12.82 10.30
N GLU A 111 -9.77 -13.91 9.52
CA GLU A 111 -8.64 -14.78 9.21
C GLU A 111 -8.31 -14.70 7.73
N PHE A 112 -7.04 -14.53 7.40
CA PHE A 112 -6.52 -14.64 6.04
C PHE A 112 -5.77 -15.96 5.92
N ARG A 113 -6.28 -16.87 5.10
CA ARG A 113 -5.65 -18.16 4.82
C ARG A 113 -4.72 -18.04 3.63
N LYS A 114 -3.81 -19.02 3.48
CA LYS A 114 -2.83 -19.03 2.39
C LYS A 114 -3.50 -19.04 1.02
N PRO A 115 -3.29 -18.03 0.17
CA PRO A 115 -3.99 -17.89 -1.10
C PRO A 115 -3.79 -19.09 -2.03
N ALA A 116 -2.57 -19.65 -2.11
CA ALA A 116 -2.30 -20.79 -2.98
C ALA A 116 -3.07 -22.06 -2.60
N ASP A 117 -3.31 -22.28 -1.30
CA ASP A 117 -4.08 -23.44 -0.83
C ASP A 117 -5.57 -23.25 -1.11
N GLU A 118 -6.09 -22.05 -0.84
CA GLU A 118 -7.49 -21.73 -1.15
C GLU A 118 -7.77 -21.71 -2.65
N ALA A 119 -6.81 -21.25 -3.47
CA ALA A 119 -6.91 -21.33 -4.92
C ALA A 119 -7.08 -22.77 -5.42
N LYS A 120 -6.30 -23.72 -4.89
CA LYS A 120 -6.43 -25.16 -5.23
C LYS A 120 -7.83 -25.69 -4.91
N LEU A 121 -8.36 -25.36 -3.71
CA LEU A 121 -9.68 -25.79 -3.30
C LEU A 121 -10.77 -25.25 -4.22
N VAL A 122 -10.71 -23.94 -4.53
CA VAL A 122 -11.70 -23.28 -5.39
C VAL A 122 -11.63 -23.77 -6.83
N ILE A 123 -10.42 -24.00 -7.37
CA ILE A 123 -10.25 -24.57 -8.72
C ILE A 123 -10.89 -25.96 -8.79
N GLN A 124 -10.67 -26.81 -7.79
CA GLN A 124 -11.29 -28.14 -7.72
C GLN A 124 -12.82 -28.06 -7.62
N GLU A 125 -13.33 -27.18 -6.77
CA GLU A 125 -14.76 -26.91 -6.64
C GLU A 125 -15.36 -26.50 -7.99
N LEU A 126 -14.78 -25.50 -8.67
CA LEU A 126 -15.23 -25.02 -9.98
C LEU A 126 -15.22 -26.12 -11.06
N GLN A 127 -14.18 -26.94 -11.09
CA GLN A 127 -14.08 -28.04 -12.05
C GLN A 127 -15.14 -29.13 -11.84
N GLN A 128 -15.56 -29.35 -10.59
CA GLN A 128 -16.58 -30.35 -10.25
C GLN A 128 -18.00 -29.82 -10.45
N THR A 129 -18.26 -28.58 -10.03
CA THR A 129 -19.63 -28.04 -9.97
C THR A 129 -20.01 -27.24 -11.20
N GLU A 130 -19.15 -26.31 -11.62
CA GLU A 130 -19.46 -25.31 -12.64
C GLU A 130 -18.88 -25.65 -14.02
N LYS A 131 -17.76 -26.35 -14.05
CA LYS A 131 -17.04 -26.75 -15.27
C LYS A 131 -16.82 -25.58 -16.25
N PRO A 132 -16.17 -24.49 -15.80
CA PRO A 132 -15.90 -23.37 -16.68
C PRO A 132 -14.90 -23.76 -17.78
N ASP A 133 -15.00 -23.10 -18.94
CA ASP A 133 -14.04 -23.24 -20.04
C ASP A 133 -12.69 -22.59 -19.69
N ILE A 134 -12.74 -21.50 -18.90
CA ILE A 134 -11.56 -20.70 -18.52
C ILE A 134 -11.68 -20.31 -17.05
N ILE A 135 -10.57 -20.42 -16.29
CA ILE A 135 -10.46 -19.89 -14.94
C ILE A 135 -9.38 -18.80 -14.92
N ILE A 136 -9.70 -17.64 -14.41
CA ILE A 136 -8.80 -16.49 -14.21
C ILE A 136 -8.78 -16.17 -12.70
N ALA A 137 -7.63 -15.77 -12.15
CA ALA A 137 -7.57 -15.20 -10.82
C ALA A 137 -7.39 -13.68 -10.90
N ALA A 138 -8.21 -12.93 -10.16
CA ALA A 138 -7.94 -11.56 -9.79
C ALA A 138 -7.32 -11.58 -8.39
N THR A 139 -6.14 -11.02 -8.23
CA THR A 139 -5.36 -11.15 -6.99
C THR A 139 -4.89 -9.81 -6.45
N HIS A 140 -4.73 -9.76 -5.13
CA HIS A 140 -4.03 -8.68 -4.46
C HIS A 140 -2.90 -9.25 -3.61
N MET A 141 -1.82 -9.73 -4.27
CA MET A 141 -0.74 -10.49 -3.62
C MET A 141 0.66 -9.97 -3.95
N GLY A 142 0.79 -9.20 -5.03
CA GLY A 142 2.07 -8.70 -5.53
C GLY A 142 2.78 -9.65 -6.49
N HIS A 143 3.56 -9.04 -7.39
CA HIS A 143 4.47 -9.77 -8.28
C HIS A 143 5.91 -9.57 -7.79
N TYR A 144 6.58 -10.66 -7.46
CA TYR A 144 7.96 -10.66 -7.00
C TYR A 144 8.82 -11.46 -7.98
N ASP A 145 9.94 -10.86 -8.43
CA ASP A 145 10.84 -11.47 -9.40
C ASP A 145 11.35 -12.83 -8.89
N ASN A 146 11.22 -13.85 -9.71
CA ASN A 146 11.57 -15.23 -9.36
C ASN A 146 10.91 -15.77 -8.06
N GLY A 147 9.84 -15.15 -7.57
CA GLY A 147 9.22 -15.47 -6.27
C GLY A 147 10.00 -14.95 -5.05
N ASP A 148 11.02 -14.12 -5.24
CA ASP A 148 11.79 -13.53 -4.13
C ASP A 148 11.03 -12.38 -3.48
N HIS A 149 10.15 -12.71 -2.53
CA HIS A 149 9.24 -11.78 -1.87
C HIS A 149 9.81 -11.10 -0.61
N GLY A 150 11.04 -11.43 -0.22
CA GLY A 150 11.69 -10.83 0.96
C GLY A 150 10.92 -11.10 2.26
N SER A 151 10.44 -10.02 2.92
CA SER A 151 9.63 -10.10 4.15
C SER A 151 8.12 -10.13 3.89
N ASN A 152 7.67 -9.91 2.66
CA ASN A 152 6.26 -9.99 2.29
C ASN A 152 5.78 -11.45 2.25
N ALA A 153 4.46 -11.67 2.27
CA ALA A 153 3.89 -12.98 1.95
C ALA A 153 4.16 -13.36 0.48
N PRO A 154 4.12 -14.68 0.16
CA PRO A 154 4.27 -15.15 -1.21
C PRO A 154 3.28 -14.49 -2.17
N GLY A 155 3.78 -14.04 -3.33
CA GLY A 155 2.99 -13.37 -4.35
C GLY A 155 2.52 -14.29 -5.48
N ASP A 156 2.13 -13.63 -6.58
CA ASP A 156 1.52 -14.28 -7.76
C ASP A 156 2.46 -15.30 -8.43
N VAL A 157 3.76 -15.04 -8.46
CA VAL A 157 4.78 -15.94 -9.06
C VAL A 157 4.83 -17.26 -8.30
N GLU A 158 4.94 -17.20 -6.98
CA GLU A 158 5.03 -18.42 -6.16
C GLU A 158 3.70 -19.17 -6.15
N MET A 159 2.58 -18.49 -6.11
CA MET A 159 1.26 -19.10 -6.25
C MET A 159 1.13 -19.84 -7.60
N ALA A 160 1.50 -19.22 -8.71
CA ALA A 160 1.43 -19.85 -10.03
C ALA A 160 2.28 -21.12 -10.11
N ARG A 161 3.44 -21.13 -9.46
CA ARG A 161 4.32 -22.32 -9.38
C ARG A 161 3.76 -23.44 -8.48
N ALA A 162 3.00 -23.06 -7.44
CA ALA A 162 2.39 -24.00 -6.49
C ALA A 162 1.11 -24.66 -7.02
N LEU A 163 0.50 -24.10 -8.06
CA LEU A 163 -0.71 -24.61 -8.69
C LEU A 163 -0.39 -25.68 -9.76
N PRO A 164 -1.31 -26.61 -10.07
CA PRO A 164 -1.16 -27.49 -11.21
C PRO A 164 -0.99 -26.70 -12.51
N ALA A 165 -0.10 -27.14 -13.38
CA ALA A 165 0.17 -26.48 -14.66
C ALA A 165 -1.14 -26.31 -15.47
N GLY A 166 -1.37 -25.08 -15.97
CA GLY A 166 -2.56 -24.76 -16.78
C GLY A 166 -3.90 -24.77 -16.02
N SER A 167 -3.89 -24.87 -14.69
CA SER A 167 -5.14 -24.83 -13.88
C SER A 167 -5.79 -23.45 -13.88
N LEU A 168 -5.01 -22.39 -14.09
CA LEU A 168 -5.45 -21.03 -14.39
C LEU A 168 -4.95 -20.62 -15.76
N ALA A 169 -5.74 -19.87 -16.48
CA ALA A 169 -5.33 -19.24 -17.72
C ALA A 169 -4.45 -18.00 -17.46
N MET A 170 -4.81 -17.20 -16.43
CA MET A 170 -4.19 -15.92 -16.17
C MET A 170 -4.41 -15.50 -14.72
N ILE A 171 -3.45 -14.74 -14.19
CA ILE A 171 -3.54 -13.96 -12.94
C ILE A 171 -3.50 -12.48 -13.31
N VAL A 172 -4.48 -11.72 -12.83
CA VAL A 172 -4.54 -10.26 -12.88
C VAL A 172 -4.25 -9.75 -11.48
N GLY A 173 -3.01 -9.29 -11.25
CA GLY A 173 -2.47 -8.96 -9.94
C GLY A 173 -2.59 -7.48 -9.56
N GLY A 174 -2.26 -7.22 -8.30
CA GLY A 174 -2.14 -5.91 -7.66
C GLY A 174 -1.09 -5.95 -6.54
N HIS A 175 -1.13 -5.01 -5.59
CA HIS A 175 -0.35 -4.94 -4.34
C HIS A 175 1.10 -4.43 -4.48
N SER A 176 1.93 -4.98 -5.35
CA SER A 176 3.33 -4.54 -5.51
C SER A 176 3.49 -3.21 -6.23
N GLN A 177 2.42 -2.70 -6.83
CA GLN A 177 2.39 -1.40 -7.52
C GLN A 177 3.41 -1.30 -8.67
N ASP A 178 3.65 -2.40 -9.37
CA ASP A 178 4.59 -2.48 -10.49
C ASP A 178 3.88 -2.67 -11.84
N PRO A 179 4.40 -2.09 -12.92
CA PRO A 179 4.03 -2.54 -14.26
C PRO A 179 4.74 -3.86 -14.55
N VAL A 180 4.00 -4.99 -14.60
CA VAL A 180 4.63 -6.28 -14.87
C VAL A 180 4.94 -6.41 -16.36
N CYS A 181 6.13 -5.96 -16.71
CA CYS A 181 6.75 -6.12 -18.02
C CYS A 181 8.10 -6.83 -17.86
N MET A 182 8.30 -7.98 -18.48
CA MET A 182 9.47 -8.81 -18.27
C MET A 182 10.58 -8.49 -19.28
N ALA A 183 11.79 -8.17 -18.77
CA ALA A 183 12.99 -8.04 -19.58
C ALA A 183 13.59 -9.41 -19.95
N ALA A 184 13.49 -10.36 -19.03
CA ALA A 184 13.92 -11.76 -19.18
C ALA A 184 13.05 -12.67 -18.31
N GLU A 185 13.23 -13.97 -18.41
CA GLU A 185 12.62 -14.92 -17.49
C GLU A 185 12.96 -14.56 -16.04
N ASN A 186 11.95 -14.50 -15.17
CA ASN A 186 12.06 -14.18 -13.75
C ASN A 186 12.67 -12.80 -13.43
N LYS A 187 12.66 -11.86 -14.39
CA LYS A 187 13.21 -10.53 -14.19
C LYS A 187 12.36 -9.47 -14.88
N LYS A 188 11.77 -8.56 -14.06
CA LYS A 188 11.04 -7.39 -14.56
C LYS A 188 11.98 -6.39 -15.24
N GLN A 189 11.43 -5.63 -16.16
CA GLN A 189 12.07 -4.47 -16.76
C GLN A 189 11.96 -3.28 -15.80
N VAL A 190 13.04 -2.94 -15.11
CA VAL A 190 13.08 -1.88 -14.09
C VAL A 190 12.69 -0.51 -14.67
N ASP A 191 13.17 -0.19 -15.88
CA ASP A 191 12.95 1.12 -16.53
C ASP A 191 11.91 0.98 -17.65
N TYR A 192 10.73 0.43 -17.36
CA TYR A 192 9.68 0.32 -18.35
C TYR A 192 9.21 1.72 -18.83
N VAL A 193 9.27 1.95 -20.12
CA VAL A 193 8.86 3.22 -20.72
C VAL A 193 7.40 3.12 -21.19
N PRO A 194 6.50 4.01 -20.72
CA PRO A 194 5.10 4.01 -21.12
C PRO A 194 4.90 4.05 -22.64
N GLY A 195 4.05 3.16 -23.16
CA GLY A 195 3.75 3.07 -24.59
C GLY A 195 4.71 2.21 -25.40
N THR A 196 5.74 1.62 -24.79
CA THR A 196 6.60 0.62 -25.44
C THR A 196 6.02 -0.80 -25.30
N PRO A 197 6.47 -1.79 -26.10
CA PRO A 197 6.05 -3.19 -25.94
C PRO A 197 6.29 -3.70 -24.52
N CYS A 198 5.32 -4.42 -23.98
CA CYS A 198 5.36 -5.04 -22.66
C CYS A 198 5.15 -6.53 -22.81
N LYS A 199 6.09 -7.33 -22.31
CA LYS A 199 5.95 -8.80 -22.24
C LYS A 199 5.45 -9.19 -20.85
N PRO A 200 4.28 -9.84 -20.71
CA PRO A 200 3.80 -10.29 -19.40
C PRO A 200 4.69 -11.42 -18.87
N ASP A 201 4.60 -11.69 -17.57
CA ASP A 201 5.24 -12.87 -16.98
C ASP A 201 4.44 -14.13 -17.29
N GLN A 202 5.13 -15.28 -17.26
CA GLN A 202 4.50 -16.59 -17.39
C GLN A 202 5.20 -17.60 -16.49
N GLN A 203 4.48 -18.17 -15.55
CA GLN A 203 4.97 -19.17 -14.61
C GLN A 203 4.09 -20.42 -14.69
N ASN A 204 4.71 -21.59 -14.85
CA ASN A 204 4.00 -22.87 -14.90
C ASN A 204 2.82 -22.89 -15.91
N GLY A 205 2.99 -22.21 -17.05
CA GLY A 205 1.95 -22.07 -18.09
C GLY A 205 0.86 -21.04 -17.78
N ILE A 206 0.90 -20.37 -16.64
CA ILE A 206 -0.07 -19.36 -16.19
C ILE A 206 0.50 -17.96 -16.50
N TRP A 207 -0.25 -17.13 -17.23
CA TRP A 207 0.10 -15.74 -17.46
C TRP A 207 -0.10 -14.88 -16.20
N ILE A 208 0.84 -13.98 -15.91
CA ILE A 208 0.74 -13.05 -14.79
C ILE A 208 0.91 -11.63 -15.31
N VAL A 209 -0.05 -10.76 -14.99
CA VAL A 209 -0.07 -9.36 -15.40
C VAL A 209 -0.43 -8.45 -14.23
N GLN A 210 0.13 -7.24 -14.24
CA GLN A 210 -0.22 -6.17 -13.31
C GLN A 210 -0.06 -4.83 -14.01
N ALA A 211 -1.03 -3.94 -13.83
CA ALA A 211 -1.13 -2.66 -14.55
C ALA A 211 -0.66 -1.46 -13.73
N HIS A 212 0.27 -1.67 -12.77
CA HIS A 212 0.79 -0.62 -11.87
C HIS A 212 -0.31 -0.14 -10.88
N GLU A 213 -0.33 1.14 -10.54
CA GLU A 213 -1.17 1.78 -9.54
C GLU A 213 -1.94 2.97 -10.11
N TRP A 214 -2.96 3.47 -9.39
CA TRP A 214 -3.66 4.74 -9.60
C TRP A 214 -4.21 4.97 -11.02
N GLY A 215 -4.57 3.91 -11.71
CA GLY A 215 -5.07 4.01 -13.09
C GLY A 215 -4.03 4.53 -14.08
N LYS A 216 -2.72 4.44 -13.77
CA LYS A 216 -1.65 4.82 -14.69
C LYS A 216 -1.70 4.08 -16.01
N TYR A 217 -2.13 2.82 -15.96
CA TYR A 217 -2.26 1.97 -17.15
C TYR A 217 -3.56 1.17 -17.14
N VAL A 218 -4.00 0.81 -18.33
CA VAL A 218 -4.96 -0.26 -18.56
C VAL A 218 -4.19 -1.42 -19.20
N GLY A 219 -4.13 -2.56 -18.51
CA GLY A 219 -3.60 -3.81 -19.08
C GLY A 219 -4.61 -4.43 -20.04
N ARG A 220 -4.23 -4.64 -21.31
CA ARG A 220 -5.07 -5.31 -22.29
C ARG A 220 -4.38 -6.59 -22.75
N ALA A 221 -5.07 -7.73 -22.56
CA ALA A 221 -4.66 -9.04 -23.07
C ALA A 221 -5.72 -9.54 -24.04
N ASP A 222 -5.33 -9.88 -25.27
CA ASP A 222 -6.18 -10.47 -26.29
C ASP A 222 -5.82 -11.96 -26.41
N PHE A 223 -6.85 -12.82 -26.41
CA PHE A 223 -6.69 -14.27 -26.47
C PHE A 223 -7.46 -14.91 -27.63
N GLU A 224 -6.91 -15.98 -28.20
CA GLU A 224 -7.62 -16.94 -29.02
C GLU A 224 -7.92 -18.19 -28.20
N PHE A 225 -9.18 -18.65 -28.24
CA PHE A 225 -9.58 -19.91 -27.64
C PHE A 225 -9.97 -20.88 -28.75
N ARG A 226 -9.25 -22.02 -28.83
CA ARG A 226 -9.51 -23.07 -29.83
C ARG A 226 -9.28 -24.45 -29.21
N ASN A 227 -10.22 -25.39 -29.42
CA ASN A 227 -10.12 -26.78 -28.98
C ASN A 227 -9.80 -26.95 -27.47
N GLY A 228 -10.35 -26.05 -26.62
CA GLY A 228 -10.11 -26.10 -25.18
C GLY A 228 -8.78 -25.43 -24.74
N GLU A 229 -8.01 -24.91 -25.66
CA GLU A 229 -6.75 -24.20 -25.36
C GLU A 229 -6.89 -22.69 -25.54
N MET A 230 -6.33 -21.95 -24.59
CA MET A 230 -6.26 -20.47 -24.64
C MET A 230 -4.85 -20.01 -24.95
N LYS A 231 -4.71 -19.23 -26.01
CA LYS A 231 -3.44 -18.63 -26.43
C LYS A 231 -3.51 -17.11 -26.37
N MET A 232 -2.62 -16.48 -25.61
CA MET A 232 -2.44 -15.03 -25.68
C MET A 232 -1.85 -14.64 -27.02
N VAL A 233 -2.53 -13.75 -27.75
CA VAL A 233 -2.08 -13.25 -29.07
C VAL A 233 -1.52 -11.85 -28.99
N ASN A 234 -1.92 -11.06 -27.98
CA ASN A 234 -1.40 -9.73 -27.74
C ASN A 234 -1.48 -9.37 -26.26
N TYR A 235 -0.54 -8.58 -25.77
CA TYR A 235 -0.57 -7.93 -24.49
C TYR A 235 0.03 -6.53 -24.57
N GLN A 236 -0.59 -5.56 -23.92
CA GLN A 236 -0.07 -4.20 -23.82
C GLN A 236 -0.50 -3.52 -22.53
N LEU A 237 0.35 -2.65 -22.02
CA LEU A 237 0.01 -1.65 -21.01
C LEU A 237 -0.28 -0.32 -21.71
N ILE A 238 -1.53 0.10 -21.70
CA ILE A 238 -2.00 1.35 -22.31
C ILE A 238 -1.85 2.46 -21.26
N PRO A 239 -0.93 3.43 -21.45
CA PRO A 239 -0.74 4.50 -20.47
C PRO A 239 -1.91 5.50 -20.55
N VAL A 240 -2.44 5.91 -19.40
CA VAL A 240 -3.55 6.85 -19.29
C VAL A 240 -2.98 8.25 -19.04
N ASN A 241 -2.76 9.01 -20.10
CA ASN A 241 -2.27 10.39 -20.07
C ASN A 241 -1.01 10.63 -19.23
N LEU A 242 -0.13 9.62 -19.16
CA LEU A 242 1.15 9.75 -18.47
C LEU A 242 2.07 10.74 -19.17
N LYS A 243 2.79 11.53 -18.38
CA LYS A 243 3.68 12.61 -18.86
C LYS A 243 5.12 12.36 -18.42
N LYS A 244 6.08 12.66 -19.31
CA LYS A 244 7.51 12.72 -19.01
C LYS A 244 7.99 14.18 -19.01
N LYS A 245 8.99 14.46 -18.20
CA LYS A 245 9.71 15.74 -18.25
C LYS A 245 10.68 15.71 -19.42
N VAL A 246 10.58 16.71 -20.27
CA VAL A 246 11.54 16.98 -21.35
C VAL A 246 12.23 18.29 -21.03
N THR A 247 13.56 18.30 -21.09
CA THR A 247 14.35 19.53 -20.95
C THR A 247 14.99 19.83 -22.29
N TRP A 248 14.69 21.01 -22.83
CA TRP A 248 15.18 21.48 -24.10
C TRP A 248 16.59 22.07 -23.99
N GLU A 249 17.27 22.28 -25.11
CA GLU A 249 18.63 22.85 -25.15
C GLU A 249 18.73 24.25 -24.53
N ASP A 250 17.63 25.02 -24.53
CA ASP A 250 17.54 26.33 -23.88
C ASP A 250 17.36 26.27 -22.35
N GLY A 251 17.39 25.07 -21.76
CA GLY A 251 17.25 24.84 -20.34
C GLY A 251 15.79 24.82 -19.82
N LYS A 252 14.80 25.11 -20.68
CA LYS A 252 13.40 25.02 -20.30
C LYS A 252 12.95 23.57 -20.20
N SER A 253 12.11 23.29 -19.21
CA SER A 253 11.54 21.97 -19.02
C SER A 253 10.03 22.02 -19.16
N GLU A 254 9.48 21.03 -19.85
CA GLU A 254 8.04 20.86 -20.04
C GLU A 254 7.64 19.40 -19.74
N ARG A 255 6.39 19.19 -19.29
CA ARG A 255 5.81 17.85 -19.16
C ARG A 255 4.98 17.53 -20.39
N VAL A 256 5.45 16.59 -21.20
CA VAL A 256 4.79 16.12 -22.43
C VAL A 256 4.24 14.70 -22.24
N LEU A 257 3.15 14.38 -22.94
CA LEU A 257 2.56 13.05 -22.92
C LEU A 257 3.50 12.01 -23.55
N TYR A 258 3.48 10.77 -23.03
CA TYR A 258 4.15 9.63 -23.66
C TYR A 258 3.45 9.15 -24.93
N THR A 259 2.12 9.23 -24.94
CA THR A 259 1.24 8.76 -26.02
C THR A 259 0.20 9.83 -26.35
N PRO A 260 -0.55 9.72 -27.47
CA PRO A 260 -1.64 10.64 -27.75
C PRO A 260 -2.63 10.75 -26.59
N GLU A 261 -3.16 11.94 -26.39
CA GLU A 261 -4.09 12.23 -25.31
C GLU A 261 -5.37 11.40 -25.41
N ILE A 262 -5.78 10.83 -24.30
CA ILE A 262 -7.08 10.20 -24.11
C ILE A 262 -8.01 11.26 -23.55
N ALA A 263 -9.06 11.60 -24.30
CA ALA A 263 -10.02 12.63 -23.89
C ALA A 263 -10.79 12.25 -22.64
N GLU A 264 -11.05 13.23 -21.80
CA GLU A 264 -11.85 13.06 -20.58
C GLU A 264 -13.30 12.70 -20.88
N ASN A 265 -13.86 11.76 -20.15
CA ASN A 265 -15.25 11.37 -20.27
C ASN A 265 -16.16 12.32 -19.49
N GLN A 266 -17.03 13.07 -20.18
CA GLN A 266 -17.89 14.08 -19.55
C GLN A 266 -18.91 13.50 -18.55
N GLN A 267 -19.35 12.25 -18.74
CA GLN A 267 -20.24 11.58 -17.80
C GLN A 267 -19.47 11.26 -16.49
N MET A 268 -18.21 10.85 -16.59
CA MET A 268 -17.35 10.62 -15.44
C MET A 268 -17.09 11.92 -14.68
N ILE A 269 -16.74 13.01 -15.37
CA ILE A 269 -16.57 14.32 -14.74
C ILE A 269 -17.84 14.75 -14.02
N SER A 270 -19.00 14.63 -14.65
CA SER A 270 -20.29 14.99 -14.06
C SER A 270 -20.62 14.13 -12.82
N LEU A 271 -20.25 12.86 -12.85
CA LEU A 271 -20.43 11.93 -11.71
C LEU A 271 -19.53 12.32 -10.53
N LEU A 272 -18.26 12.59 -10.79
CA LEU A 272 -17.25 12.77 -9.72
C LEU A 272 -17.20 14.19 -9.14
N SER A 273 -17.59 15.21 -9.94
CA SER A 273 -17.50 16.62 -9.50
C SER A 273 -18.20 16.93 -8.17
N PRO A 274 -19.40 16.40 -7.85
CA PRO A 274 -20.03 16.65 -6.55
C PRO A 274 -19.20 16.14 -5.36
N PHE A 275 -18.61 14.94 -5.50
CA PHE A 275 -17.75 14.33 -4.48
C PHE A 275 -16.47 15.13 -4.30
N GLN A 276 -15.83 15.51 -5.39
CA GLN A 276 -14.61 16.32 -5.39
C GLN A 276 -14.85 17.67 -4.73
N ASN A 277 -15.95 18.36 -5.08
CA ASN A 277 -16.30 19.66 -4.47
C ASN A 277 -16.57 19.55 -2.96
N LYS A 278 -17.26 18.48 -2.53
CA LYS A 278 -17.52 18.22 -1.11
C LYS A 278 -16.20 17.97 -0.35
N GLY A 279 -15.33 17.11 -0.87
CA GLY A 279 -14.03 16.83 -0.27
C GLY A 279 -13.14 18.07 -0.25
N LYS A 280 -13.06 18.82 -1.36
CA LYS A 280 -12.26 20.03 -1.46
C LYS A 280 -12.58 21.07 -0.39
N ALA A 281 -13.86 21.33 -0.16
CA ALA A 281 -14.29 22.30 0.84
C ALA A 281 -13.83 21.97 2.27
N GLN A 282 -13.67 20.71 2.60
CA GLN A 282 -13.23 20.24 3.92
C GLN A 282 -11.70 20.21 4.05
N LEU A 283 -11.00 19.99 2.95
CA LEU A 283 -9.57 19.64 2.92
C LEU A 283 -8.64 20.82 2.60
N GLU A 284 -9.11 21.82 1.85
CA GLU A 284 -8.28 22.98 1.45
C GLU A 284 -8.18 24.07 2.51
N VAL A 285 -8.60 23.78 3.75
CA VAL A 285 -8.44 24.72 4.87
C VAL A 285 -6.95 24.82 5.21
N LYS A 286 -6.39 26.04 5.15
CA LYS A 286 -5.02 26.33 5.61
C LYS A 286 -4.92 26.02 7.09
N ILE A 287 -3.93 25.22 7.48
CA ILE A 287 -3.64 24.84 8.87
C ILE A 287 -2.28 25.35 9.34
N GLY A 288 -1.42 25.79 8.42
CA GLY A 288 -0.11 26.34 8.72
C GLY A 288 0.64 26.68 7.44
N GLU A 289 1.94 26.93 7.58
CA GLU A 289 2.86 27.19 6.48
C GLU A 289 4.27 26.69 6.79
N THR A 290 5.07 26.45 5.76
CA THR A 290 6.46 26.01 5.86
C THR A 290 7.36 26.83 4.94
N ASN A 291 8.58 27.16 5.40
CA ASN A 291 9.56 27.91 4.64
C ASN A 291 10.37 27.05 3.63
N GLY A 292 10.17 25.73 3.62
CA GLY A 292 10.86 24.80 2.73
C GLY A 292 10.07 23.52 2.50
N ARG A 293 10.57 22.69 1.60
CA ARG A 293 9.96 21.37 1.32
C ARG A 293 10.20 20.41 2.48
N LEU A 294 9.13 19.73 2.90
CA LEU A 294 9.16 18.59 3.80
C LEU A 294 9.17 17.31 2.96
N GLU A 295 10.27 16.58 3.04
CA GLU A 295 10.58 15.45 2.14
C GLU A 295 9.93 14.14 2.64
N GLY A 296 8.90 13.70 1.93
CA GLY A 296 8.17 12.46 2.20
C GLY A 296 8.12 11.51 1.00
N ASP A 297 8.90 11.76 -0.05
CA ASP A 297 8.93 10.91 -1.24
C ASP A 297 9.39 9.49 -0.89
N ARG A 298 8.76 8.49 -1.51
CA ARG A 298 8.97 7.07 -1.26
C ARG A 298 10.44 6.66 -1.40
N ASP A 299 11.15 7.19 -2.41
CA ASP A 299 12.57 6.94 -2.67
C ASP A 299 13.52 7.65 -1.71
N LYS A 300 12.98 8.40 -0.73
CA LYS A 300 13.72 9.04 0.35
C LYS A 300 13.39 8.41 1.70
N VAL A 301 12.12 8.40 2.10
CA VAL A 301 11.71 7.95 3.43
C VAL A 301 12.01 6.48 3.71
N ARG A 302 12.23 5.68 2.67
CA ARG A 302 12.60 4.25 2.77
C ARG A 302 14.10 4.00 2.66
N PHE A 303 14.93 5.04 2.55
CA PHE A 303 16.37 4.91 2.35
C PHE A 303 17.21 5.78 3.30
N VAL A 304 16.66 6.94 3.68
CA VAL A 304 17.37 7.93 4.52
C VAL A 304 16.42 8.53 5.56
N GLN A 305 16.98 9.14 6.58
CA GLN A 305 16.23 9.99 7.49
C GLN A 305 15.76 11.25 6.74
N THR A 306 14.53 11.72 6.99
CA THR A 306 13.97 12.90 6.32
C THR A 306 13.42 13.91 7.31
N ASN A 307 13.34 15.18 6.89
CA ASN A 307 12.74 16.25 7.69
C ASN A 307 11.23 16.03 7.92
N MET A 308 10.50 15.41 6.96
CA MET A 308 9.11 15.00 7.16
C MET A 308 9.00 13.93 8.27
N GLY A 309 9.85 12.91 8.24
CA GLY A 309 9.88 11.90 9.30
C GLY A 309 10.13 12.53 10.68
N ARG A 310 11.07 13.48 10.75
CA ARG A 310 11.36 14.24 11.97
C ARG A 310 10.19 15.09 12.44
N LEU A 311 9.47 15.77 11.55
CA LEU A 311 8.30 16.57 11.86
C LEU A 311 7.19 15.69 12.46
N ILE A 312 6.88 14.56 11.83
CA ILE A 312 5.85 13.61 12.31
C ILE A 312 6.21 13.09 13.70
N LEU A 313 7.45 12.64 13.88
CA LEU A 313 7.91 12.11 15.16
C LEU A 313 7.96 13.19 16.26
N ALA A 314 8.29 14.44 15.90
CA ALA A 314 8.19 15.57 16.83
C ALA A 314 6.75 15.80 17.28
N ALA A 315 5.78 15.71 16.37
CA ALA A 315 4.36 15.80 16.70
C ALA A 315 3.90 14.67 17.65
N GLN A 316 4.33 13.44 17.40
CA GLN A 316 4.03 12.30 18.28
C GLN A 316 4.64 12.47 19.67
N MET A 317 5.89 12.93 19.76
CA MET A 317 6.56 13.22 21.04
C MET A 317 5.89 14.35 21.79
N ASP A 318 5.53 15.45 21.13
CA ASP A 318 4.82 16.57 21.75
C ASP A 318 3.49 16.11 22.34
N ARG A 319 2.76 15.23 21.64
CA ARG A 319 1.46 14.73 22.09
C ARG A 319 1.54 13.74 23.24
N THR A 320 2.59 12.94 23.32
CA THR A 320 2.73 11.83 24.29
C THR A 320 3.67 12.14 25.45
N GLY A 321 4.44 13.22 25.34
CA GLY A 321 5.53 13.51 26.28
C GLY A 321 6.70 12.53 26.17
N ALA A 322 6.87 11.89 25.01
CA ALA A 322 7.90 10.86 24.82
C ALA A 322 9.31 11.44 24.78
N ASP A 323 10.29 10.64 25.23
CA ASP A 323 11.70 10.98 25.18
C ASP A 323 12.26 10.89 23.77
N PHE A 324 11.81 9.91 23.01
CA PHE A 324 12.17 9.66 21.63
C PHE A 324 11.01 9.00 20.87
N ALA A 325 11.12 8.96 19.55
CA ALA A 325 10.10 8.35 18.71
C ALA A 325 10.70 7.61 17.52
N VAL A 326 9.99 6.58 17.07
CA VAL A 326 10.36 5.74 15.93
C VAL A 326 9.11 5.38 15.14
N MET A 327 9.19 5.42 13.81
CA MET A 327 8.13 4.89 12.94
C MET A 327 8.74 4.30 11.67
N SER A 328 7.98 3.45 10.97
CA SER A 328 8.36 2.96 9.64
C SER A 328 8.17 4.04 8.57
N GLY A 329 9.12 4.14 7.65
CA GLY A 329 9.07 5.09 6.53
C GLY A 329 7.90 4.83 5.58
N GLY A 330 7.39 3.59 5.53
CA GLY A 330 6.18 3.22 4.79
C GLY A 330 4.91 3.95 5.22
N GLY A 331 4.88 4.45 6.46
CA GLY A 331 3.78 5.28 6.99
C GLY A 331 3.78 6.72 6.48
N ILE A 332 4.82 7.16 5.76
CA ILE A 332 4.95 8.49 5.15
C ILE A 332 4.69 8.37 3.66
N ARG A 333 3.65 9.02 3.13
CA ARG A 333 3.12 8.72 1.79
C ARG A 333 3.28 9.84 0.76
N ASP A 334 3.55 11.07 1.20
CA ASP A 334 3.69 12.23 0.31
C ASP A 334 4.62 13.28 0.94
N SER A 335 5.09 14.22 0.12
CA SER A 335 5.85 15.40 0.53
C SER A 335 4.93 16.62 0.66
N ILE A 336 5.37 17.64 1.40
CA ILE A 336 4.71 18.94 1.46
C ILE A 336 5.68 20.00 0.90
N GLU A 337 5.23 20.73 -0.12
CA GLU A 337 6.02 21.80 -0.73
C GLU A 337 6.05 23.05 0.17
N ALA A 338 7.03 23.94 -0.07
CA ALA A 338 7.12 25.22 0.63
C ALA A 338 5.87 26.08 0.38
N GLY A 339 5.41 26.77 1.42
CA GLY A 339 4.23 27.62 1.39
C GLY A 339 3.12 27.15 2.34
N ASP A 340 1.89 27.38 1.95
CA ASP A 340 0.71 27.06 2.75
C ASP A 340 0.50 25.54 2.88
N ILE A 341 0.21 25.11 4.10
CA ILE A 341 -0.13 23.72 4.42
C ILE A 341 -1.63 23.63 4.65
N SER A 342 -2.30 22.75 3.93
CA SER A 342 -3.71 22.40 4.13
C SER A 342 -3.88 21.07 4.87
N TYR A 343 -5.08 20.83 5.38
CA TYR A 343 -5.39 19.52 5.99
C TYR A 343 -5.27 18.38 4.97
N LYS A 344 -5.55 18.65 3.68
CA LYS A 344 -5.32 17.71 2.58
C LYS A 344 -3.87 17.24 2.51
N ASN A 345 -2.90 18.15 2.68
CA ASN A 345 -1.49 17.78 2.67
C ASN A 345 -1.17 16.78 3.80
N VAL A 346 -1.72 17.00 4.99
CA VAL A 346 -1.51 16.09 6.12
C VAL A 346 -2.08 14.71 5.86
N LEU A 347 -3.32 14.63 5.34
CA LEU A 347 -3.95 13.35 5.02
C LEU A 347 -3.26 12.60 3.89
N LYS A 348 -2.63 13.30 2.94
CA LYS A 348 -1.79 12.66 1.93
C LYS A 348 -0.51 12.06 2.53
N VAL A 349 0.06 12.73 3.53
CA VAL A 349 1.26 12.26 4.23
C VAL A 349 0.96 11.07 5.13
N GLN A 350 -0.12 11.12 5.91
CA GLN A 350 -0.55 10.07 6.86
C GLN A 350 -2.01 9.66 6.61
N PRO A 351 -2.29 8.85 5.59
CA PRO A 351 -3.67 8.54 5.17
C PRO A 351 -4.33 7.39 5.94
N PHE A 352 -3.58 6.62 6.74
CA PHE A 352 -4.04 5.33 7.26
C PHE A 352 -4.90 5.39 8.52
N GLY A 353 -5.01 6.56 9.14
CA GLY A 353 -5.75 6.71 10.40
C GLY A 353 -5.16 5.88 11.55
N ASN A 354 -3.84 5.69 11.56
CA ASN A 354 -3.16 5.03 12.67
C ASN A 354 -3.34 5.81 13.97
N VAL A 355 -3.23 5.09 15.09
CA VAL A 355 -3.28 5.70 16.42
C VAL A 355 -1.86 5.91 16.94
N VAL A 356 -1.58 7.11 17.44
CA VAL A 356 -0.33 7.37 18.16
C VAL A 356 -0.37 6.63 19.50
N VAL A 357 0.67 5.86 19.77
CA VAL A 357 0.83 5.09 21.00
C VAL A 357 2.17 5.39 21.65
N TYR A 358 2.32 5.07 22.92
CA TYR A 358 3.63 5.07 23.56
C TYR A 358 3.84 3.82 24.42
N ALA A 359 5.10 3.53 24.68
CA ALA A 359 5.50 2.50 25.63
C ALA A 359 6.59 3.04 26.58
N ASP A 360 6.39 2.85 27.88
CA ASP A 360 7.42 3.07 28.89
C ASP A 360 8.29 1.82 28.99
N MET A 361 9.59 1.94 28.72
CA MET A 361 10.54 0.85 28.57
C MET A 361 11.79 1.11 29.39
N THR A 362 12.37 0.05 29.98
CA THR A 362 13.71 0.16 30.57
C THR A 362 14.75 0.43 29.49
N GLY A 363 15.87 1.08 29.82
CA GLY A 363 16.93 1.33 28.84
C GLY A 363 17.48 0.06 28.19
N LYS A 364 17.46 -1.08 28.93
CA LYS A 364 17.80 -2.38 28.34
C LYS A 364 16.82 -2.76 27.20
N GLU A 365 15.52 -2.65 27.44
CA GLU A 365 14.50 -2.92 26.43
C GLU A 365 14.59 -1.96 25.25
N VAL A 366 14.94 -0.69 25.50
CA VAL A 366 15.19 0.31 24.45
C VAL A 366 16.37 -0.11 23.56
N ILE A 367 17.48 -0.55 24.16
CA ILE A 367 18.66 -1.03 23.43
C ILE A 367 18.27 -2.23 22.54
N ASP A 368 17.57 -3.21 23.13
CA ASP A 368 17.12 -4.42 22.42
C ASP A 368 16.18 -4.05 21.24
N TYR A 369 15.21 -3.16 21.48
CA TYR A 369 14.26 -2.69 20.47
C TYR A 369 14.93 -1.93 19.32
N LEU A 370 15.75 -0.92 19.65
CA LEU A 370 16.44 -0.09 18.63
C LEU A 370 17.45 -0.92 17.84
N THR A 371 18.10 -1.91 18.47
CA THR A 371 19.00 -2.84 17.77
C THR A 371 18.24 -3.65 16.73
N ALA A 372 17.05 -4.17 17.06
CA ALA A 372 16.22 -4.90 16.09
C ALA A 372 15.73 -4.00 14.96
N VAL A 373 15.23 -2.80 15.29
CA VAL A 373 14.69 -1.85 14.30
C VAL A 373 15.77 -1.33 13.36
N ALA A 374 16.99 -1.09 13.85
CA ALA A 374 18.12 -0.66 13.02
C ALA A 374 18.58 -1.70 11.98
N GLN A 375 18.10 -2.95 12.07
CA GLN A 375 18.37 -3.99 11.05
C GLN A 375 17.36 -3.94 9.88
N MET A 376 16.34 -3.10 9.94
CA MET A 376 15.34 -2.97 8.87
C MET A 376 16.00 -2.45 7.60
N LYS A 377 15.79 -3.17 6.49
CA LYS A 377 16.51 -2.90 5.23
C LYS A 377 16.00 -1.64 4.55
N PRO A 378 16.89 -0.90 3.86
CA PRO A 378 16.47 0.09 2.86
C PRO A 378 15.59 -0.53 1.77
N ASP A 379 14.84 0.33 1.06
CA ASP A 379 13.88 -0.03 0.01
C ASP A 379 12.69 -0.89 0.50
N SER A 380 12.40 -0.78 1.79
CA SER A 380 11.20 -1.41 2.37
C SER A 380 10.37 -0.39 3.14
N GLY A 381 9.08 -0.67 3.31
CA GLY A 381 8.21 0.10 4.20
C GLY A 381 8.75 0.12 5.63
N ALA A 382 9.40 -0.94 6.04
CA ALA A 382 9.97 -1.11 7.37
C ALA A 382 11.13 -0.17 7.72
N TYR A 383 11.81 0.44 6.72
CA TYR A 383 12.95 1.32 6.99
C TYR A 383 12.61 2.40 8.01
N PRO A 384 13.36 2.51 9.12
CA PRO A 384 12.94 3.34 10.25
C PRO A 384 13.30 4.81 10.08
N GLN A 385 12.38 5.68 10.52
CA GLN A 385 12.63 7.09 10.81
C GLN A 385 12.76 7.27 12.32
N PHE A 386 13.75 8.07 12.76
CA PHE A 386 14.07 8.29 14.17
C PHE A 386 13.99 9.76 14.56
N ALA A 387 13.59 10.05 15.80
CA ALA A 387 13.74 11.37 16.42
C ALA A 387 14.25 11.23 17.85
N ASN A 388 15.17 12.15 18.24
CA ASN A 388 15.87 12.17 19.53
C ASN A 388 16.73 10.92 19.81
N VAL A 389 17.14 10.19 18.78
CA VAL A 389 18.02 9.02 18.86
C VAL A 389 19.26 9.25 18.05
N SER A 390 20.42 8.86 18.55
CA SER A 390 21.68 8.81 17.80
C SER A 390 22.42 7.50 18.06
N PHE A 391 23.01 6.91 17.01
CA PHE A 391 23.82 5.69 17.08
C PHE A 391 24.62 5.46 15.80
N VAL A 392 25.61 4.55 15.90
CA VAL A 392 26.24 3.91 14.75
C VAL A 392 25.88 2.43 14.75
N ALA A 393 25.15 1.96 13.75
CA ALA A 393 24.84 0.54 13.58
C ALA A 393 25.98 -0.18 12.87
N LYS A 394 26.54 -1.23 13.50
CA LYS A 394 27.65 -2.00 12.96
C LYS A 394 27.58 -3.47 13.43
N GLY A 395 27.63 -4.40 12.47
CA GLY A 395 27.66 -5.83 12.80
C GLY A 395 26.48 -6.30 13.66
N GLY A 396 25.29 -5.73 13.49
CA GLY A 396 24.09 -6.08 14.25
C GLY A 396 24.01 -5.48 15.65
N LYS A 397 24.88 -4.53 16.00
CA LYS A 397 24.92 -3.81 17.28
C LYS A 397 24.80 -2.31 17.06
N LEU A 398 24.48 -1.58 18.12
CA LEU A 398 24.45 -0.13 18.15
C LEU A 398 25.59 0.38 19.02
N ASP A 399 26.52 1.11 18.40
CA ASP A 399 27.58 1.82 19.11
C ASP A 399 27.12 3.26 19.37
N ASP A 400 27.57 3.85 20.49
CA ASP A 400 27.29 5.24 20.91
C ASP A 400 25.77 5.59 20.92
N LEU A 401 24.93 4.64 21.37
CA LEU A 401 23.49 4.87 21.45
C LEU A 401 23.13 5.91 22.50
N LYS A 402 22.47 6.99 22.04
CA LYS A 402 22.02 8.10 22.89
C LYS A 402 20.55 8.43 22.63
N ILE A 403 19.88 8.90 23.68
CA ILE A 403 18.55 9.51 23.63
C ILE A 403 18.67 10.93 24.16
N LYS A 404 18.16 11.91 23.39
CA LYS A 404 18.31 13.36 23.69
C LYS A 404 19.76 13.78 23.93
N GLY A 405 20.71 13.15 23.24
CA GLY A 405 22.14 13.42 23.36
C GLY A 405 22.86 12.72 24.53
N GLU A 406 22.15 12.06 25.42
CA GLU A 406 22.71 11.37 26.57
C GLU A 406 22.79 9.85 26.34
N PRO A 407 23.87 9.17 26.77
CA PRO A 407 23.98 7.72 26.68
C PRO A 407 22.79 7.03 27.36
N VAL A 408 22.31 5.93 26.75
CA VAL A 408 21.21 5.16 27.34
C VAL A 408 21.67 4.44 28.59
N ASP A 409 21.01 4.77 29.72
CA ASP A 409 21.18 4.04 30.99
C ASP A 409 20.24 2.81 30.99
N PRO A 410 20.77 1.57 31.04
CA PRO A 410 19.95 0.36 31.00
C PRO A 410 18.90 0.26 32.12
N ALA A 411 19.10 0.91 33.26
CA ALA A 411 18.21 0.86 34.42
C ALA A 411 17.15 1.98 34.42
N LYS A 412 17.33 3.02 33.63
CA LYS A 412 16.38 4.15 33.53
C LYS A 412 15.19 3.76 32.66
N THR A 413 14.02 4.31 32.97
CA THR A 413 12.82 4.20 32.11
C THR A 413 12.78 5.33 31.11
N TYR A 414 12.46 5.00 29.86
CA TYR A 414 12.29 5.93 28.75
C TYR A 414 10.92 5.72 28.13
N ARG A 415 10.27 6.82 27.76
CA ARG A 415 9.03 6.76 26.97
C ARG A 415 9.34 6.88 25.50
N MET A 416 8.90 5.90 24.72
CA MET A 416 8.99 5.89 23.26
C MET A 416 7.61 6.10 22.64
N ALA A 417 7.46 7.04 21.71
CA ALA A 417 6.27 7.18 20.88
C ALA A 417 6.44 6.42 19.54
N THR A 418 5.35 5.87 19.06
CA THR A 418 5.26 5.22 17.75
C THR A 418 3.80 5.15 17.29
N LEU A 419 3.53 4.49 16.17
CA LEU A 419 2.16 4.19 15.72
C LEU A 419 1.71 2.81 16.21
N ASN A 420 0.42 2.64 16.45
CA ASN A 420 -0.17 1.33 16.81
C ASN A 420 0.21 0.24 15.79
N PHE A 421 0.27 0.57 14.50
CA PHE A 421 0.74 -0.31 13.44
C PHE A 421 2.12 -0.90 13.77
N ASN A 422 3.13 -0.07 14.06
CA ASN A 422 4.46 -0.56 14.42
C ASN A 422 4.47 -1.29 15.78
N ALA A 423 3.74 -0.77 16.77
CA ALA A 423 3.67 -1.34 18.11
C ALA A 423 3.06 -2.75 18.16
N THR A 424 2.21 -3.10 17.19
CA THR A 424 1.58 -4.43 17.08
C THR A 424 2.35 -5.40 16.19
N GLY A 425 3.53 -5.00 15.69
CA GLY A 425 4.40 -5.82 14.87
C GLY A 425 4.32 -5.56 13.37
N GLY A 426 3.61 -4.51 12.94
CA GLY A 426 3.57 -4.09 11.54
C GLY A 426 4.97 -3.86 10.98
N ASP A 427 5.17 -4.18 9.70
CA ASP A 427 6.47 -4.15 9.02
C ASP A 427 7.58 -4.99 9.71
N GLY A 428 7.22 -5.92 10.61
CA GLY A 428 8.18 -6.75 11.34
C GLY A 428 8.83 -6.06 12.55
N TYR A 429 8.28 -4.93 13.00
CA TYR A 429 8.76 -4.28 14.23
C TYR A 429 8.52 -5.15 15.47
N PRO A 430 9.40 -5.07 16.50
CA PRO A 430 9.15 -5.79 17.74
C PRO A 430 7.85 -5.33 18.41
N ARG A 431 7.04 -6.27 18.87
CA ARG A 431 5.75 -5.95 19.52
C ARG A 431 5.94 -5.24 20.85
N LEU A 432 5.11 -4.24 21.07
CA LEU A 432 5.07 -3.42 22.29
C LEU A 432 3.70 -3.48 22.97
N ASP A 433 2.64 -3.82 22.23
CA ASP A 433 1.24 -3.87 22.69
C ASP A 433 0.99 -4.91 23.79
N ASN A 434 1.92 -5.84 24.01
CA ASN A 434 1.90 -6.83 25.09
C ASN A 434 2.71 -6.42 26.33
N LYS A 435 3.32 -5.22 26.33
CA LYS A 435 4.13 -4.72 27.45
C LYS A 435 3.29 -3.97 28.48
N PRO A 436 3.59 -4.07 29.78
CA PRO A 436 2.84 -3.33 30.83
C PRO A 436 2.85 -1.81 30.67
N GLY A 437 3.91 -1.26 30.07
CA GLY A 437 4.08 0.18 29.83
C GLY A 437 3.44 0.70 28.53
N TYR A 438 2.76 -0.16 27.76
CA TYR A 438 2.10 0.23 26.53
C TYR A 438 0.79 0.99 26.81
N VAL A 439 0.61 2.10 26.10
CA VAL A 439 -0.62 2.90 26.14
C VAL A 439 -1.07 3.27 24.74
N ASN A 440 -2.27 2.85 24.38
CA ASN A 440 -2.99 3.35 23.23
C ASN A 440 -3.67 4.67 23.60
N THR A 441 -3.31 5.75 22.92
CA THR A 441 -3.80 7.10 23.29
C THR A 441 -5.15 7.43 22.67
N GLY A 442 -5.60 6.70 21.66
CA GLY A 442 -6.78 7.00 20.86
C GLY A 442 -6.60 8.19 19.90
N PHE A 443 -5.44 8.82 19.84
CA PHE A 443 -5.21 10.00 18.98
C PHE A 443 -4.78 9.56 17.58
N ILE A 444 -5.54 9.95 16.58
CA ILE A 444 -5.25 9.68 15.17
C ILE A 444 -4.00 10.46 14.73
N ASP A 445 -3.08 9.80 14.05
CA ASP A 445 -1.78 10.32 13.62
C ASP A 445 -1.88 11.60 12.79
N ALA A 446 -2.77 11.64 11.80
CA ALA A 446 -3.01 12.82 10.97
C ALA A 446 -3.53 14.01 11.80
N GLU A 447 -4.40 13.78 12.79
CA GLU A 447 -4.89 14.86 13.67
C GLU A 447 -3.80 15.36 14.63
N VAL A 448 -2.91 14.46 15.09
CA VAL A 448 -1.74 14.83 15.90
C VAL A 448 -0.78 15.70 15.08
N LEU A 449 -0.48 15.31 13.85
CA LEU A 449 0.38 16.10 12.96
C LEU A 449 -0.24 17.45 12.63
N LYS A 450 -1.54 17.50 12.30
CA LYS A 450 -2.29 18.74 12.06
C LYS A 450 -2.22 19.70 13.25
N ALA A 451 -2.50 19.20 14.45
CA ALA A 451 -2.47 20.02 15.67
C ALA A 451 -1.06 20.57 15.94
N TYR A 452 -0.03 19.78 15.70
CA TYR A 452 1.36 20.20 15.86
C TYR A 452 1.76 21.27 14.83
N ILE A 453 1.37 21.13 13.56
CA ILE A 453 1.57 22.14 12.52
C ILE A 453 0.88 23.45 12.89
N GLN A 454 -0.37 23.41 13.33
CA GLN A 454 -1.11 24.59 13.76
C GLN A 454 -0.45 25.33 14.93
N LYS A 455 0.10 24.57 15.89
CA LYS A 455 0.80 25.10 17.07
C LYS A 455 2.16 25.71 16.72
N SER A 456 2.87 25.11 15.74
CA SER A 456 4.29 25.41 15.46
C SER A 456 4.50 26.28 14.22
N SER A 457 3.43 26.59 13.49
CA SER A 457 3.50 27.40 12.27
C SER A 457 3.88 28.87 12.57
N PRO A 458 4.71 29.50 11.71
CA PRO A 458 5.34 28.96 10.50
C PRO A 458 6.45 27.95 10.82
N LEU A 459 6.47 26.81 10.06
CA LEU A 459 7.49 25.80 10.24
C LEU A 459 8.80 26.23 9.58
N ASP A 460 9.90 26.12 10.32
CA ASP A 460 11.25 26.21 9.79
C ASP A 460 11.80 24.79 9.54
N VAL A 461 11.92 24.38 8.27
CA VAL A 461 12.38 23.04 7.91
C VAL A 461 13.76 22.71 8.46
N SER A 462 14.62 23.72 8.68
CA SER A 462 15.97 23.52 9.22
C SER A 462 15.99 22.92 10.62
N VAL A 463 14.90 23.08 11.39
CA VAL A 463 14.72 22.47 12.71
C VAL A 463 14.58 20.95 12.62
N TYR A 464 14.03 20.46 11.51
CA TYR A 464 13.72 19.04 11.29
C TYR A 464 14.76 18.35 10.41
N GLU A 465 15.73 19.07 9.85
CA GLU A 465 16.74 18.46 8.99
C GLU A 465 17.58 17.42 9.75
N PRO A 466 17.73 16.20 9.20
CA PRO A 466 18.63 15.19 9.76
C PRO A 466 20.08 15.68 9.72
N LYS A 467 20.82 15.48 10.82
CA LYS A 467 22.22 15.92 10.99
C LYS A 467 23.20 14.73 11.02
N GLY A 468 22.78 13.58 10.54
CA GLY A 468 23.60 12.36 10.54
C GLY A 468 23.68 11.67 11.90
N GLU A 469 22.66 11.83 12.75
CA GLU A 469 22.63 11.27 14.11
C GLU A 469 22.57 9.74 14.12
N VAL A 470 22.02 9.13 13.05
CA VAL A 470 22.02 7.68 12.86
C VAL A 470 22.79 7.31 11.61
N SER A 471 23.62 6.30 11.70
CA SER A 471 24.45 5.84 10.58
C SER A 471 24.62 4.32 10.60
N TRP A 472 24.87 3.75 9.43
CA TRP A 472 25.12 2.32 9.22
C TRP A 472 26.49 2.13 8.59
N GLN A 473 27.31 1.17 9.14
CA GLN A 473 28.66 0.85 8.71
C GLN A 473 28.82 -0.64 8.37
#